data_c7257eb142acd0e6c8900d621d1a708a
#
_entry.id   c7257eb142acd0e6c8900d621d1a708a
#
_cell.length_a   1.000
_cell.length_b   1.000
_cell.length_c   1.000
_cell.angle_alpha   90.00
_cell.angle_beta   90.00
_cell.angle_gamma   90.00
#
_symmetry.space_group_name_H-M   'P 1'
#
loop_
_entity.id
_entity.type
_entity.pdbx_description
1 polymer ?
#
loop_
_entity_poly.entity_id
_entity_poly.type
_entity_poly.pdbx_seq_one_letter_code
_entity_poly.pdbx_strand_id
1 'polypeptide(L)'
;MEHLYEKLTAYGNSDYYAFHMPGHKRNMELMRARLPYNIDITEIDGFDDLHHAEELLKELQENAARVFQAEETHYLVNGSTVGLLSAVMGCTERGGRILMARNCHKSVYNAVYMNELLPVYIYPEFSEETDLNGEIHVDQVKKLLEEYEDIQAVVIVSPTYEGVVSDIEAIAEIVHEYKIPLIVDEAHGAHFGFHSYFPQNANTRGADVVIHSLHKTLPSLTQTALLHINGRYAGRERIRNYLHMLQSSSPSYILMASIDECVRGMGERREEIMDTYVERLQHTRDRKSVV
;
A
#
# COMPACT_ATOMS: atom_id res chain seq x y z
N MET A 1 20.68 -11.03 0.47
CA MET A 1 19.66 -10.50 1.41
C MET A 1 19.02 -11.67 2.13
N GLU A 2 18.98 -11.63 3.46
CA GLU A 2 18.43 -12.68 4.30
C GLU A 2 16.90 -12.79 4.12
N HIS A 3 16.35 -14.02 4.17
CA HIS A 3 14.89 -14.25 4.09
C HIS A 3 14.30 -14.19 5.50
N LEU A 4 13.32 -13.32 5.72
CA LEU A 4 12.70 -13.17 7.04
C LEU A 4 12.00 -14.45 7.49
N TYR A 5 11.27 -15.14 6.61
CA TYR A 5 10.59 -16.40 6.94
C TYR A 5 11.57 -17.52 7.32
N GLU A 6 12.68 -17.66 6.59
CA GLU A 6 13.71 -18.66 6.89
C GLU A 6 14.37 -18.38 8.25
N LYS A 7 14.69 -17.11 8.53
CA LYS A 7 15.25 -16.68 9.80
C LYS A 7 14.30 -16.94 10.97
N LEU A 8 13.01 -16.60 10.82
CA LEU A 8 11.97 -16.91 11.81
C LEU A 8 11.84 -18.42 12.04
N THR A 9 11.89 -19.22 10.98
CA THR A 9 11.81 -20.69 11.05
C THR A 9 13.03 -21.28 11.76
N ALA A 10 14.22 -20.80 11.45
CA ALA A 10 15.46 -21.21 12.12
C ALA A 10 15.41 -20.88 13.61
N TYR A 11 14.95 -19.67 13.97
CA TYR A 11 14.73 -19.29 15.37
C TYR A 11 13.65 -20.14 16.04
N GLY A 12 12.54 -20.40 15.36
CA GLY A 12 11.43 -21.23 15.85
C GLY A 12 11.84 -22.68 16.17
N ASN A 13 12.83 -23.21 15.45
CA ASN A 13 13.40 -24.55 15.62
C ASN A 13 14.63 -24.58 16.56
N SER A 14 15.06 -23.45 17.09
CA SER A 14 16.19 -23.38 18.03
C SER A 14 15.81 -23.90 19.40
N ASP A 15 16.84 -24.19 20.23
CA ASP A 15 16.70 -24.56 21.61
C ASP A 15 16.58 -23.35 22.57
N TYR A 16 16.54 -22.12 22.04
CA TYR A 16 16.33 -20.92 22.84
C TYR A 16 14.99 -20.94 23.55
N TYR A 17 14.97 -20.69 24.83
CA TYR A 17 13.74 -20.49 25.58
C TYR A 17 13.22 -19.04 25.39
N ALA A 18 11.95 -18.88 25.01
CA ALA A 18 11.36 -17.59 24.69
C ALA A 18 11.02 -16.77 25.95
N PHE A 19 12.00 -16.04 26.53
CA PHE A 19 11.73 -15.07 27.60
C PHE A 19 11.10 -13.75 27.09
N HIS A 20 11.19 -13.49 25.80
CA HIS A 20 10.58 -12.33 25.11
C HIS A 20 9.06 -12.49 24.91
N MET A 21 8.38 -11.42 24.49
CA MET A 21 6.99 -11.47 24.01
C MET A 21 6.93 -12.21 22.65
N PRO A 22 5.79 -12.78 22.25
CA PRO A 22 4.48 -12.82 22.91
C PRO A 22 4.36 -13.78 24.11
N GLY A 23 3.23 -13.67 24.84
CA GLY A 23 2.96 -14.40 26.08
C GLY A 23 2.81 -15.92 25.94
N HIS A 24 2.55 -16.46 24.72
CA HIS A 24 2.48 -17.91 24.48
C HIS A 24 3.83 -18.62 24.58
N LYS A 25 4.95 -17.89 24.59
CA LYS A 25 6.31 -18.42 24.77
C LYS A 25 6.65 -19.61 23.87
N ARG A 26 6.09 -19.67 22.66
CA ARG A 26 6.19 -20.80 21.71
C ARG A 26 5.71 -22.14 22.28
N ASN A 27 4.94 -22.13 23.37
CA ASN A 27 4.43 -23.33 24.02
C ASN A 27 3.17 -23.83 23.29
N MET A 28 3.36 -24.78 22.37
CA MET A 28 2.29 -25.38 21.57
C MET A 28 1.33 -26.27 22.39
N GLU A 29 1.72 -26.69 23.59
CA GLU A 29 0.89 -27.55 24.45
C GLU A 29 -0.25 -26.79 25.11
N LEU A 30 -0.11 -25.48 25.29
CA LEU A 30 -1.13 -24.62 25.88
C LEU A 30 -2.32 -24.36 24.93
N MET A 31 -2.14 -24.59 23.62
CA MET A 31 -3.11 -24.16 22.60
C MET A 31 -3.72 -25.35 21.87
N ARG A 32 -5.04 -25.30 21.67
CA ARG A 32 -5.75 -26.31 20.85
C ARG A 32 -5.53 -26.09 19.35
N ALA A 33 -5.49 -24.82 18.91
CA ALA A 33 -5.27 -24.45 17.52
C ALA A 33 -3.78 -24.49 17.17
N ARG A 34 -3.45 -25.09 16.03
CA ARG A 34 -2.08 -25.09 15.50
C ARG A 34 -1.84 -23.85 14.65
N LEU A 35 -1.73 -22.69 15.29
CA LEU A 35 -1.29 -21.47 14.65
C LEU A 35 0.25 -21.38 14.64
N PRO A 36 0.86 -20.49 13.87
CA PRO A 36 2.32 -20.41 13.71
C PRO A 36 3.02 -19.77 14.91
N TYR A 37 2.71 -20.21 16.14
CA TYR A 37 3.26 -19.66 17.38
C TYR A 37 4.79 -19.79 17.49
N ASN A 38 5.39 -20.76 16.80
CA ASN A 38 6.83 -21.00 16.82
C ASN A 38 7.63 -19.89 16.11
N ILE A 39 7.03 -19.18 15.18
CA ILE A 39 7.63 -18.06 14.42
C ILE A 39 7.00 -16.71 14.76
N ASP A 40 6.10 -16.65 15.73
CA ASP A 40 5.49 -15.40 16.18
C ASP A 40 6.36 -14.76 17.27
N ILE A 41 6.94 -13.63 16.92
CA ILE A 41 7.84 -12.85 17.77
C ILE A 41 7.46 -11.38 17.75
N THR A 42 8.05 -10.58 18.63
CA THR A 42 8.09 -9.12 18.54
C THR A 42 9.49 -8.67 18.09
N GLU A 43 9.81 -7.40 18.26
CA GLU A 43 11.12 -6.83 18.05
C GLU A 43 12.13 -7.38 19.08
N ILE A 44 12.94 -8.33 18.66
CA ILE A 44 13.99 -8.96 19.47
C ILE A 44 15.34 -8.86 18.77
N ASP A 45 16.43 -9.00 19.52
CA ASP A 45 17.79 -8.94 19.00
C ASP A 45 17.98 -9.82 17.75
N GLY A 46 18.53 -9.23 16.70
CA GLY A 46 18.78 -9.88 15.42
C GLY A 46 17.60 -9.91 14.45
N PHE A 47 16.40 -9.40 14.83
CA PHE A 47 15.22 -9.35 13.95
C PHE A 47 14.79 -7.93 13.55
N ASP A 48 15.53 -6.92 13.99
CA ASP A 48 15.27 -5.51 13.74
C ASP A 48 13.93 -5.00 14.32
N ASP A 49 13.61 -3.75 14.17
CA ASP A 49 12.37 -3.09 14.63
C ASP A 49 11.73 -2.34 13.46
N LEU A 50 10.47 -2.63 13.13
CA LEU A 50 9.78 -1.99 12.00
C LEU A 50 9.74 -0.45 12.13
N HIS A 51 9.63 0.05 13.36
CA HIS A 51 9.55 1.49 13.62
C HIS A 51 10.93 2.18 13.61
N HIS A 52 12.02 1.42 13.77
CA HIS A 52 13.40 1.88 13.76
C HIS A 52 14.27 0.93 12.92
N ALA A 53 13.83 0.66 11.71
CA ALA A 53 14.50 -0.29 10.82
C ALA A 53 15.90 0.20 10.41
N GLU A 54 16.94 -0.51 10.87
CA GLU A 54 18.34 -0.17 10.61
C GLU A 54 19.10 -1.30 9.90
N GLU A 55 18.62 -2.53 10.01
CA GLU A 55 19.27 -3.75 9.51
C GLU A 55 18.36 -4.52 8.53
N LEU A 56 17.87 -5.69 8.95
CA LEU A 56 17.10 -6.62 8.13
C LEU A 56 15.84 -5.98 7.52
N LEU A 57 14.99 -5.38 8.36
CA LEU A 57 13.73 -4.79 7.89
C LEU A 57 13.96 -3.59 6.97
N LYS A 58 15.04 -2.85 7.17
CA LYS A 58 15.46 -1.79 6.25
C LYS A 58 15.81 -2.38 4.88
N GLU A 59 16.67 -3.41 4.83
CA GLU A 59 17.03 -4.08 3.56
C GLU A 59 15.79 -4.64 2.83
N LEU A 60 14.83 -5.20 3.56
CA LEU A 60 13.59 -5.74 3.00
C LEU A 60 12.70 -4.64 2.42
N GLN A 61 12.58 -3.50 3.09
CA GLN A 61 11.83 -2.33 2.60
C GLN A 61 12.52 -1.70 1.38
N GLU A 62 13.85 -1.61 1.37
CA GLU A 62 14.63 -1.17 0.19
C GLU A 62 14.47 -2.13 -0.99
N ASN A 63 14.38 -3.45 -0.73
CA ASN A 63 14.06 -4.43 -1.76
C ASN A 63 12.66 -4.22 -2.33
N ALA A 64 11.67 -4.00 -1.49
CA ALA A 64 10.30 -3.70 -1.93
C ALA A 64 10.25 -2.42 -2.78
N ALA A 65 10.99 -1.39 -2.39
CA ALA A 65 11.11 -0.16 -3.20
C ALA A 65 11.64 -0.46 -4.61
N ARG A 66 12.70 -1.28 -4.72
CA ARG A 66 13.24 -1.68 -6.03
C ARG A 66 12.25 -2.49 -6.87
N VAL A 67 11.56 -3.46 -6.26
CA VAL A 67 10.60 -4.35 -6.96
C VAL A 67 9.40 -3.55 -7.47
N PHE A 68 8.89 -2.61 -6.67
CA PHE A 68 7.75 -1.75 -7.02
C PHE A 68 8.15 -0.45 -7.70
N GLN A 69 9.45 -0.26 -8.02
CA GLN A 69 9.98 0.91 -8.72
C GLN A 69 9.65 2.24 -8.01
N ALA A 70 9.72 2.24 -6.68
CA ALA A 70 9.55 3.41 -5.82
C ALA A 70 10.90 3.91 -5.27
N GLU A 71 10.96 5.16 -4.83
CA GLU A 71 12.16 5.69 -4.16
C GLU A 71 12.28 5.20 -2.72
N GLU A 72 11.15 5.03 -2.05
CA GLU A 72 11.07 4.62 -0.64
C GLU A 72 9.81 3.78 -0.44
N THR A 73 9.90 2.72 0.37
CA THR A 73 8.76 1.84 0.65
C THR A 73 8.72 1.47 2.14
N HIS A 74 7.53 1.46 2.70
CA HIS A 74 7.24 1.05 4.07
C HIS A 74 6.30 -0.15 4.11
N TYR A 75 6.64 -1.15 4.94
CA TYR A 75 5.76 -2.27 5.25
C TYR A 75 4.61 -1.81 6.14
N LEU A 76 3.40 -2.24 5.79
CA LEU A 76 2.19 -1.95 6.55
C LEU A 76 1.57 -3.26 7.06
N VAL A 77 1.52 -3.39 8.38
CA VAL A 77 0.90 -4.54 9.08
C VAL A 77 -0.48 -4.20 9.66
N ASN A 78 -0.96 -2.97 9.43
CA ASN A 78 -2.29 -2.51 9.81
C ASN A 78 -3.15 -2.16 8.57
N GLY A 79 -2.85 -2.80 7.43
CA GLY A 79 -3.55 -2.64 6.16
C GLY A 79 -3.27 -1.32 5.46
N SER A 80 -3.81 -1.16 4.25
CA SER A 80 -3.77 0.12 3.52
C SER A 80 -4.46 1.26 4.28
N THR A 81 -5.30 0.93 5.25
CA THR A 81 -5.94 1.93 6.11
C THR A 81 -4.91 2.82 6.79
N VAL A 82 -3.89 2.25 7.44
CA VAL A 82 -2.84 3.04 8.09
C VAL A 82 -2.02 3.82 7.08
N GLY A 83 -1.76 3.25 5.90
CA GLY A 83 -1.06 3.94 4.82
C GLY A 83 -1.80 5.19 4.35
N LEU A 84 -3.11 5.09 4.09
CA LEU A 84 -3.94 6.22 3.68
C LEU A 84 -4.05 7.30 4.77
N LEU A 85 -4.23 6.89 6.04
CA LEU A 85 -4.24 7.84 7.16
C LEU A 85 -2.91 8.60 7.23
N SER A 86 -1.79 7.88 7.21
CA SER A 86 -0.45 8.47 7.31
C SER A 86 -0.09 9.36 6.12
N ALA A 87 -0.47 8.93 4.90
CA ALA A 87 -0.26 9.70 3.67
C ALA A 87 -1.02 11.03 3.72
N VAL A 88 -2.32 11.00 3.98
CA VAL A 88 -3.17 12.20 4.01
C VAL A 88 -2.72 13.15 5.12
N MET A 89 -2.56 12.66 6.36
CA MET A 89 -2.16 13.49 7.49
C MET A 89 -0.72 13.99 7.37
N GLY A 90 0.17 13.21 6.74
CA GLY A 90 1.57 13.61 6.49
C GLY A 90 1.71 14.66 5.38
N CYS A 91 0.80 14.67 4.41
CA CYS A 91 0.80 15.61 3.29
C CYS A 91 -0.05 16.87 3.53
N THR A 92 -0.78 16.97 4.65
CA THR A 92 -1.65 18.12 4.95
C THR A 92 -1.40 18.67 6.34
N GLU A 93 -1.67 19.96 6.53
CA GLU A 93 -1.74 20.58 7.86
C GLU A 93 -3.14 20.42 8.43
N ARG A 94 -3.24 20.39 9.77
CA ARG A 94 -4.53 20.35 10.46
C ARG A 94 -5.39 21.56 10.08
N GLY A 95 -6.64 21.32 9.70
CA GLY A 95 -7.56 22.34 9.23
C GLY A 95 -7.32 22.78 7.78
N GLY A 96 -6.34 22.20 7.08
CA GLY A 96 -6.02 22.52 5.68
C GLY A 96 -7.07 21.98 4.70
N ARG A 97 -6.94 22.38 3.43
CA ARG A 97 -7.84 21.94 2.37
C ARG A 97 -7.25 20.78 1.59
N ILE A 98 -8.09 19.78 1.25
CA ILE A 98 -7.71 18.61 0.46
C ILE A 98 -8.66 18.44 -0.72
N LEU A 99 -8.11 18.13 -1.89
CA LEU A 99 -8.89 17.73 -3.07
C LEU A 99 -8.92 16.21 -3.12
N MET A 100 -10.11 15.60 -3.05
CA MET A 100 -10.24 14.15 -2.98
C MET A 100 -11.35 13.59 -3.86
N ALA A 101 -11.12 12.43 -4.46
CA ALA A 101 -12.15 11.74 -5.20
C ALA A 101 -13.32 11.33 -4.28
N ARG A 102 -14.57 11.53 -4.74
CA ARG A 102 -15.76 11.24 -3.92
C ARG A 102 -15.91 9.76 -3.60
N ASN A 103 -15.36 8.87 -4.44
CA ASN A 103 -15.33 7.42 -4.28
C ASN A 103 -14.12 6.90 -3.49
N CYS A 104 -13.35 7.76 -2.81
CA CYS A 104 -12.27 7.32 -1.93
C CYS A 104 -12.73 6.34 -0.85
N HIS A 105 -11.82 5.44 -0.47
CA HIS A 105 -12.05 4.53 0.65
C HIS A 105 -12.30 5.32 1.96
N LYS A 106 -13.12 4.75 2.87
CA LYS A 106 -13.45 5.37 4.17
C LYS A 106 -12.25 5.83 4.99
N SER A 107 -11.06 5.25 4.79
CA SER A 107 -9.83 5.67 5.47
C SER A 107 -9.44 7.11 5.13
N VAL A 108 -9.68 7.57 3.90
CA VAL A 108 -9.41 8.96 3.51
C VAL A 108 -10.38 9.90 4.24
N TYR A 109 -11.66 9.53 4.33
CA TYR A 109 -12.65 10.29 5.12
C TYR A 109 -12.30 10.32 6.61
N ASN A 110 -11.79 9.21 7.16
CA ASN A 110 -11.30 9.18 8.53
C ASN A 110 -10.10 10.12 8.72
N ALA A 111 -9.17 10.18 7.76
CA ALA A 111 -8.04 11.12 7.82
C ALA A 111 -8.53 12.58 7.76
N VAL A 112 -9.51 12.88 6.89
CA VAL A 112 -10.16 14.20 6.83
C VAL A 112 -10.75 14.58 8.19
N TYR A 113 -11.47 13.67 8.83
CA TYR A 113 -12.04 13.89 10.16
C TYR A 113 -10.96 14.08 11.24
N MET A 114 -9.95 13.20 11.28
CA MET A 114 -8.90 13.23 12.32
C MET A 114 -8.01 14.48 12.22
N ASN A 115 -7.74 14.94 10.99
CA ASN A 115 -6.93 16.12 10.72
C ASN A 115 -7.76 17.40 10.50
N GLU A 116 -9.08 17.34 10.75
CA GLU A 116 -10.03 18.48 10.61
C GLU A 116 -9.96 19.16 9.23
N LEU A 117 -9.71 18.41 8.17
CA LEU A 117 -9.51 18.95 6.83
C LEU A 117 -10.83 19.46 6.21
N LEU A 118 -10.69 20.40 5.29
CA LEU A 118 -11.77 20.93 4.46
C LEU A 118 -11.76 20.24 3.09
N PRO A 119 -12.61 19.23 2.86
CA PRO A 119 -12.58 18.47 1.62
C PRO A 119 -13.26 19.22 0.48
N VAL A 120 -12.59 19.27 -0.67
CA VAL A 120 -13.15 19.55 -1.99
C VAL A 120 -13.28 18.22 -2.72
N TYR A 121 -14.43 17.96 -3.34
CA TYR A 121 -14.68 16.66 -3.97
C TYR A 121 -14.54 16.70 -5.48
N ILE A 122 -13.78 15.73 -6.02
CA ILE A 122 -13.80 15.37 -7.42
C ILE A 122 -14.82 14.23 -7.58
N TYR A 123 -15.78 14.40 -8.47
CA TYR A 123 -16.73 13.34 -8.78
C TYR A 123 -16.21 12.55 -9.98
N PRO A 124 -16.05 11.22 -9.87
CA PRO A 124 -15.73 10.39 -11.04
C PRO A 124 -16.85 10.50 -12.06
N GLU A 125 -16.53 10.25 -13.32
CA GLU A 125 -17.57 10.04 -14.33
C GLU A 125 -18.50 8.91 -13.89
N PHE A 126 -19.78 8.99 -14.20
CA PHE A 126 -20.73 7.94 -13.88
C PHE A 126 -21.36 7.40 -15.16
N SER A 127 -21.25 6.09 -15.37
CA SER A 127 -21.89 5.40 -16.50
C SER A 127 -23.26 4.88 -16.09
N GLU A 128 -24.33 5.45 -16.63
CA GLU A 128 -25.70 4.97 -16.41
C GLU A 128 -25.93 3.58 -17.02
N GLU A 129 -25.18 3.21 -18.07
CA GLU A 129 -25.31 1.91 -18.73
C GLU A 129 -24.81 0.76 -17.85
N THR A 130 -23.71 0.99 -17.14
CA THR A 130 -23.07 -0.04 -16.31
C THR A 130 -23.32 0.13 -14.81
N ASP A 131 -23.91 1.26 -14.40
CA ASP A 131 -24.09 1.66 -12.99
C ASP A 131 -22.78 1.73 -12.22
N LEU A 132 -21.69 2.16 -12.89
CA LEU A 132 -20.33 2.22 -12.33
C LEU A 132 -19.75 3.63 -12.36
N ASN A 133 -18.88 3.90 -11.37
CA ASN A 133 -18.00 5.05 -11.40
C ASN A 133 -16.89 4.83 -12.43
N GLY A 134 -16.70 5.82 -13.29
CA GLY A 134 -15.64 5.90 -14.29
C GLY A 134 -14.34 6.48 -13.74
N GLU A 135 -13.54 7.03 -14.64
CA GLU A 135 -12.28 7.68 -14.33
C GLU A 135 -12.45 9.08 -13.73
N ILE A 136 -11.37 9.58 -13.17
CA ILE A 136 -11.21 10.99 -12.79
C ILE A 136 -10.63 11.74 -13.99
N HIS A 137 -11.36 12.72 -14.52
CA HIS A 137 -10.90 13.53 -15.63
C HIS A 137 -9.89 14.59 -15.21
N VAL A 138 -8.81 14.72 -15.97
CA VAL A 138 -7.71 15.68 -15.75
C VAL A 138 -8.23 17.13 -15.71
N ASP A 139 -9.11 17.50 -16.63
CA ASP A 139 -9.68 18.85 -16.71
C ASP A 139 -10.48 19.22 -15.46
N GLN A 140 -11.12 18.26 -14.82
CA GLN A 140 -11.85 18.49 -13.56
C GLN A 140 -10.88 18.76 -12.40
N VAL A 141 -9.78 18.01 -12.33
CA VAL A 141 -8.71 18.25 -11.34
C VAL A 141 -8.15 19.65 -11.53
N LYS A 142 -7.79 20.03 -12.76
CA LYS A 142 -7.26 21.35 -13.11
C LYS A 142 -8.22 22.47 -12.70
N LYS A 143 -9.48 22.37 -13.08
CA LYS A 143 -10.50 23.37 -12.75
C LYS A 143 -10.63 23.60 -11.24
N LEU A 144 -10.62 22.50 -10.44
CA LEU A 144 -10.76 22.62 -8.99
C LEU A 144 -9.50 23.17 -8.33
N LEU A 145 -8.31 22.89 -8.87
CA LEU A 145 -7.05 23.48 -8.41
C LEU A 145 -6.96 24.98 -8.75
N GLU A 146 -7.54 25.42 -9.87
CA GLU A 146 -7.68 26.85 -10.22
C GLU A 146 -8.70 27.57 -9.33
N GLU A 147 -9.77 26.88 -8.90
CA GLU A 147 -10.83 27.47 -8.07
C GLU A 147 -10.42 27.57 -6.58
N TYR A 148 -9.59 26.65 -6.08
CA TYR A 148 -9.18 26.57 -4.68
C TYR A 148 -7.65 26.60 -4.56
N GLU A 149 -7.08 27.79 -4.36
CA GLU A 149 -5.63 28.03 -4.32
C GLU A 149 -4.93 27.44 -3.07
N ASP A 150 -5.69 27.06 -2.03
CA ASP A 150 -5.19 26.58 -0.74
C ASP A 150 -5.20 25.05 -0.57
N ILE A 151 -5.40 24.30 -1.66
CA ILE A 151 -5.33 22.84 -1.67
C ILE A 151 -3.89 22.39 -1.36
N GLN A 152 -3.74 21.48 -0.39
CA GLN A 152 -2.44 20.99 0.09
C GLN A 152 -2.06 19.63 -0.46
N ALA A 153 -3.03 18.82 -0.88
CA ALA A 153 -2.82 17.50 -1.48
C ALA A 153 -4.01 17.09 -2.34
N VAL A 154 -3.76 16.23 -3.31
CA VAL A 154 -4.80 15.56 -4.12
C VAL A 154 -4.80 14.07 -3.78
N VAL A 155 -5.98 13.48 -3.58
CA VAL A 155 -6.15 12.04 -3.31
C VAL A 155 -7.15 11.43 -4.28
N ILE A 156 -6.73 10.42 -5.02
CA ILE A 156 -7.60 9.66 -5.93
C ILE A 156 -7.49 8.17 -5.72
N VAL A 157 -8.48 7.42 -6.21
CA VAL A 157 -8.49 5.94 -6.23
C VAL A 157 -8.31 5.48 -7.67
N SER A 158 -7.24 4.76 -7.95
CA SER A 158 -6.98 4.16 -9.26
C SER A 158 -6.10 2.91 -9.10
N PRO A 159 -6.57 1.73 -9.49
CA PRO A 159 -7.91 1.47 -10.04
C PRO A 159 -9.02 1.57 -8.98
N THR A 160 -10.25 1.77 -9.45
CA THR A 160 -11.44 1.59 -8.60
C THR A 160 -11.61 0.12 -8.22
N TYR A 161 -12.59 -0.19 -7.35
CA TYR A 161 -12.91 -1.59 -7.00
C TYR A 161 -13.29 -2.42 -8.23
N GLU A 162 -13.95 -1.80 -9.20
CA GLU A 162 -14.41 -2.42 -10.45
C GLU A 162 -13.30 -2.53 -11.50
N GLY A 163 -12.15 -1.87 -11.27
CA GLY A 163 -10.98 -1.93 -12.14
C GLY A 163 -10.83 -0.77 -13.12
N VAL A 164 -11.58 0.33 -12.93
CA VAL A 164 -11.42 1.53 -13.75
C VAL A 164 -10.15 2.30 -13.35
N VAL A 165 -9.33 2.65 -14.34
CA VAL A 165 -8.04 3.32 -14.17
C VAL A 165 -8.15 4.76 -14.70
N SER A 166 -7.66 5.73 -13.92
CA SER A 166 -7.52 7.13 -14.33
C SER A 166 -6.13 7.39 -14.92
N ASP A 167 -5.98 8.45 -15.71
CA ASP A 167 -4.68 8.87 -16.25
C ASP A 167 -3.82 9.55 -15.16
N ILE A 168 -3.11 8.71 -14.40
CA ILE A 168 -2.28 9.15 -13.27
C ILE A 168 -1.18 10.12 -13.72
N GLU A 169 -0.57 9.88 -14.88
CA GLU A 169 0.53 10.71 -15.38
C GLU A 169 0.07 12.13 -15.69
N ALA A 170 -1.01 12.27 -16.45
CA ALA A 170 -1.57 13.58 -16.77
C ALA A 170 -2.11 14.29 -15.51
N ILE A 171 -2.70 13.57 -14.54
CA ILE A 171 -3.14 14.15 -13.27
C ILE A 171 -1.93 14.61 -12.44
N ALA A 172 -0.85 13.83 -12.36
CA ALA A 172 0.36 14.19 -11.64
C ALA A 172 1.01 15.45 -12.22
N GLU A 173 1.10 15.57 -13.55
CA GLU A 173 1.63 16.76 -14.22
C GLU A 173 0.87 18.03 -13.79
N ILE A 174 -0.46 18.02 -13.81
CA ILE A 174 -1.27 19.16 -13.38
C ILE A 174 -1.10 19.45 -11.89
N VAL A 175 -1.13 18.43 -11.03
CA VAL A 175 -0.99 18.59 -9.57
C VAL A 175 0.38 19.20 -9.22
N HIS A 176 1.43 18.80 -9.93
CA HIS A 176 2.78 19.29 -9.71
C HIS A 176 3.01 20.75 -10.17
N GLU A 177 2.17 21.29 -11.08
CA GLU A 177 2.18 22.73 -11.38
C GLU A 177 1.89 23.57 -10.13
N TYR A 178 1.06 23.05 -9.22
CA TYR A 178 0.73 23.69 -7.93
C TYR A 178 1.70 23.32 -6.80
N LYS A 179 2.72 22.49 -7.06
CA LYS A 179 3.76 22.06 -6.08
C LYS A 179 3.20 21.33 -4.86
N ILE A 180 2.13 20.58 -5.05
CA ILE A 180 1.50 19.76 -4.02
C ILE A 180 1.59 18.27 -4.40
N PRO A 181 1.48 17.34 -3.44
CA PRO A 181 1.56 15.90 -3.71
C PRO A 181 0.27 15.31 -4.28
N LEU A 182 0.44 14.34 -5.17
CA LEU A 182 -0.59 13.40 -5.60
C LEU A 182 -0.48 12.10 -4.80
N ILE A 183 -1.53 11.75 -4.07
CA ILE A 183 -1.68 10.49 -3.32
C ILE A 183 -2.61 9.58 -4.13
N VAL A 184 -2.15 8.38 -4.47
CA VAL A 184 -2.92 7.39 -5.20
C VAL A 184 -3.22 6.18 -4.31
N ASP A 185 -4.50 5.95 -4.02
CA ASP A 185 -4.97 4.69 -3.46
C ASP A 185 -5.03 3.65 -4.59
N GLU A 186 -3.92 2.93 -4.78
CA GLU A 186 -3.77 1.82 -5.73
C GLU A 186 -3.95 0.45 -5.05
N ALA A 187 -4.77 0.40 -3.99
CA ALA A 187 -4.97 -0.81 -3.20
C ALA A 187 -5.49 -2.01 -4.03
N HIS A 188 -6.19 -1.78 -5.12
CA HIS A 188 -6.66 -2.81 -6.05
C HIS A 188 -5.73 -3.04 -7.25
N GLY A 189 -4.62 -2.30 -7.34
CA GLY A 189 -3.63 -2.34 -8.41
C GLY A 189 -2.24 -2.81 -8.01
N ALA A 190 -2.06 -3.51 -6.87
CA ALA A 190 -0.74 -3.96 -6.43
C ALA A 190 -0.01 -4.86 -7.45
N HIS A 191 -0.71 -5.44 -8.41
CA HIS A 191 -0.17 -6.23 -9.51
C HIS A 191 0.23 -5.41 -10.75
N PHE A 192 -0.04 -4.10 -10.77
CA PHE A 192 0.30 -3.24 -11.90
C PHE A 192 1.82 -3.11 -12.07
N GLY A 193 2.26 -2.99 -13.33
CA GLY A 193 3.68 -2.90 -13.67
C GLY A 193 4.43 -4.24 -13.72
N PHE A 194 3.83 -5.35 -13.28
CA PHE A 194 4.49 -6.66 -13.30
C PHE A 194 4.28 -7.47 -14.58
N HIS A 195 3.31 -7.10 -15.42
CA HIS A 195 3.08 -7.74 -16.72
C HIS A 195 2.48 -6.73 -17.71
N SER A 196 2.85 -6.83 -19.01
CA SER A 196 2.41 -5.91 -20.06
C SER A 196 0.90 -5.89 -20.32
N TYR A 197 0.18 -6.89 -19.86
CA TYR A 197 -1.29 -6.97 -19.92
C TYR A 197 -1.98 -5.95 -19.00
N PHE A 198 -1.32 -5.53 -17.94
CA PHE A 198 -1.83 -4.57 -16.96
C PHE A 198 -1.19 -3.19 -17.15
N PRO A 199 -1.83 -2.11 -16.67
CA PRO A 199 -1.21 -0.79 -16.64
C PRO A 199 0.11 -0.78 -15.87
N GLN A 200 0.91 0.28 -16.08
CA GLN A 200 2.04 0.59 -15.21
C GLN A 200 1.51 1.05 -13.84
N ASN A 201 2.28 0.77 -12.77
CA ASN A 201 1.90 1.22 -11.44
C ASN A 201 2.09 2.75 -11.26
N ALA A 202 1.37 3.33 -10.31
CA ALA A 202 1.37 4.76 -10.07
C ALA A 202 2.73 5.33 -9.63
N ASN A 203 3.64 4.51 -9.06
CA ASN A 203 5.00 4.93 -8.71
C ASN A 203 5.78 5.43 -9.92
N THR A 204 5.57 4.82 -11.10
CA THR A 204 6.26 5.19 -12.36
C THR A 204 5.49 6.23 -13.17
N ARG A 205 4.31 6.66 -12.70
CA ARG A 205 3.41 7.59 -13.38
C ARG A 205 3.31 8.94 -12.66
N GLY A 206 4.29 9.27 -11.82
CA GLY A 206 4.39 10.57 -11.17
C GLY A 206 3.62 10.74 -9.86
N ALA A 207 2.98 9.71 -9.32
CA ALA A 207 2.37 9.79 -7.99
C ALA A 207 3.43 9.93 -6.89
N ASP A 208 3.21 10.86 -5.96
CA ASP A 208 4.15 11.11 -4.84
C ASP A 208 3.98 10.11 -3.70
N VAL A 209 2.75 9.65 -3.46
CA VAL A 209 2.47 8.61 -2.47
C VAL A 209 1.53 7.57 -3.08
N VAL A 210 1.91 6.30 -3.02
CA VAL A 210 1.12 5.18 -3.55
C VAL A 210 0.88 4.16 -2.47
N ILE A 211 -0.34 3.66 -2.34
CA ILE A 211 -0.70 2.65 -1.36
C ILE A 211 -1.18 1.38 -2.07
N HIS A 212 -0.48 0.26 -1.83
CA HIS A 212 -0.83 -1.05 -2.35
C HIS A 212 -1.34 -1.98 -1.24
N SER A 213 -2.52 -2.58 -1.39
CA SER A 213 -2.95 -3.73 -0.58
C SER A 213 -2.43 -5.01 -1.21
N LEU A 214 -1.35 -5.59 -0.70
CA LEU A 214 -0.79 -6.81 -1.27
C LEU A 214 -1.80 -7.97 -1.24
N HIS A 215 -2.50 -8.11 -0.12
CA HIS A 215 -3.49 -9.17 0.12
C HIS A 215 -4.71 -9.16 -0.81
N LYS A 216 -4.94 -8.09 -1.58
CA LYS A 216 -6.10 -8.01 -2.50
C LYS A 216 -5.81 -8.66 -3.85
N THR A 217 -4.63 -8.46 -4.40
CA THR A 217 -4.30 -8.85 -5.77
C THR A 217 -2.99 -9.62 -5.92
N LEU A 218 -2.22 -9.77 -4.85
CA LEU A 218 -0.97 -10.53 -4.80
C LEU A 218 -1.01 -11.58 -3.68
N PRO A 219 -0.16 -12.62 -3.72
CA PRO A 219 -0.16 -13.71 -2.76
C PRO A 219 0.46 -13.30 -1.41
N SER A 220 -0.32 -12.63 -0.58
CA SER A 220 0.10 -12.20 0.76
C SER A 220 -1.06 -12.33 1.75
N LEU A 221 -0.74 -12.45 3.05
CA LEU A 221 -1.74 -12.60 4.11
C LEU A 221 -2.61 -11.34 4.23
N THR A 222 -3.86 -11.52 4.63
CA THR A 222 -4.79 -10.41 4.90
C THR A 222 -4.14 -9.38 5.81
N GLN A 223 -4.40 -8.10 5.57
CA GLN A 223 -3.86 -6.95 6.31
C GLN A 223 -2.48 -6.46 5.82
N THR A 224 -1.77 -7.25 5.00
CA THR A 224 -0.49 -6.83 4.43
C THR A 224 -0.66 -5.78 3.35
N ALA A 225 0.16 -4.72 3.41
CA ALA A 225 0.15 -3.64 2.45
C ALA A 225 1.52 -2.95 2.38
N LEU A 226 1.69 -2.07 1.38
CA LEU A 226 2.85 -1.20 1.23
C LEU A 226 2.41 0.24 1.06
N LEU A 227 3.21 1.16 1.61
CA LEU A 227 3.18 2.57 1.29
C LEU A 227 4.49 2.93 0.60
N HIS A 228 4.38 3.56 -0.57
CA HIS A 228 5.51 4.04 -1.35
C HIS A 228 5.55 5.57 -1.32
N ILE A 229 6.74 6.15 -1.29
CA ILE A 229 6.94 7.59 -1.35
C ILE A 229 7.93 7.90 -2.46
N ASN A 230 7.56 8.83 -3.33
CA ASN A 230 8.33 9.26 -4.49
C ASN A 230 8.42 10.79 -4.53
N GLY A 231 9.29 11.29 -5.38
CA GLY A 231 9.38 12.71 -5.70
C GLY A 231 9.69 13.59 -4.50
N ARG A 232 9.38 14.87 -4.62
CA ARG A 232 9.76 15.91 -3.65
C ARG A 232 8.61 16.60 -2.92
N TYR A 233 7.36 16.30 -3.31
CA TYR A 233 6.20 17.01 -2.75
C TYR A 233 5.57 16.27 -1.57
N ALA A 234 5.81 14.96 -1.42
CA ALA A 234 5.39 14.20 -0.24
C ALA A 234 6.11 14.66 1.03
N GLY A 235 5.38 14.81 2.10
CA GLY A 235 5.91 15.12 3.44
C GLY A 235 6.55 13.88 4.09
N ARG A 236 7.68 13.38 3.57
CA ARG A 236 8.30 12.08 3.94
C ARG A 236 8.45 11.90 5.46
N GLU A 237 9.03 12.86 6.14
CA GLU A 237 9.25 12.79 7.59
C GLU A 237 7.93 12.73 8.36
N ARG A 238 6.95 13.54 7.97
CA ARG A 238 5.63 13.54 8.61
C ARG A 238 4.86 12.25 8.34
N ILE A 239 4.94 11.69 7.12
CA ILE A 239 4.34 10.38 6.80
C ILE A 239 4.94 9.29 7.69
N ARG A 240 6.27 9.24 7.83
CA ARG A 240 6.95 8.28 8.72
C ARG A 240 6.51 8.44 10.17
N ASN A 241 6.39 9.68 10.67
CA ASN A 241 5.91 9.95 12.02
C ASN A 241 4.47 9.43 12.23
N TYR A 242 3.59 9.62 11.26
CA TYR A 242 2.23 9.07 11.34
C TYR A 242 2.19 7.54 11.23
N LEU A 243 3.07 6.92 10.44
CA LEU A 243 3.22 5.47 10.42
C LEU A 243 3.63 4.93 11.81
N HIS A 244 4.58 5.58 12.50
CA HIS A 244 4.97 5.22 13.86
C HIS A 244 3.81 5.36 14.85
N MET A 245 3.01 6.42 14.74
CA MET A 245 1.88 6.66 15.66
C MET A 245 0.69 5.73 15.44
N LEU A 246 0.43 5.34 14.19
CA LEU A 246 -0.82 4.68 13.79
C LEU A 246 -0.66 3.17 13.56
N GLN A 247 0.55 2.65 13.38
CA GLN A 247 0.80 1.22 13.37
C GLN A 247 0.97 0.67 14.79
N SER A 248 0.74 -0.64 14.95
CA SER A 248 0.98 -1.34 16.21
C SER A 248 2.45 -1.19 16.64
N SER A 249 2.69 -0.90 17.91
CA SER A 249 4.04 -0.91 18.51
C SER A 249 4.66 -2.31 18.59
N SER A 250 3.85 -3.35 18.40
CA SER A 250 4.29 -4.74 18.31
C SER A 250 3.86 -5.31 16.95
N PRO A 251 4.55 -4.95 15.86
CA PRO A 251 4.17 -5.37 14.51
C PRO A 251 4.33 -6.87 14.34
N SER A 252 3.38 -7.51 13.65
CA SER A 252 3.40 -8.95 13.40
C SER A 252 4.51 -9.34 12.42
N TYR A 253 5.50 -10.11 12.90
CA TYR A 253 6.57 -10.66 12.05
C TYR A 253 6.06 -11.69 11.05
N ILE A 254 4.96 -12.38 11.36
CA ILE A 254 4.28 -13.27 10.40
C ILE A 254 3.74 -12.49 9.21
N LEU A 255 3.14 -11.32 9.44
CA LEU A 255 2.68 -10.46 8.36
C LEU A 255 3.85 -9.88 7.57
N MET A 256 4.92 -9.45 8.24
CA MET A 256 6.13 -8.94 7.56
C MET A 256 6.82 -10.03 6.73
N ALA A 257 6.90 -11.26 7.23
CA ALA A 257 7.40 -12.38 6.44
C ALA A 257 6.54 -12.67 5.20
N SER A 258 5.21 -12.55 5.33
CA SER A 258 4.31 -12.70 4.18
C SER A 258 4.47 -11.58 3.16
N ILE A 259 4.78 -10.35 3.58
CA ILE A 259 5.13 -9.24 2.69
C ILE A 259 6.44 -9.56 1.97
N ASP A 260 7.50 -9.98 2.70
CA ASP A 260 8.81 -10.30 2.13
C ASP A 260 8.70 -11.40 1.08
N GLU A 261 8.02 -12.52 1.38
CA GLU A 261 7.80 -13.62 0.43
C GLU A 261 7.05 -13.16 -0.83
N CYS A 262 6.02 -12.33 -0.67
CA CYS A 262 5.28 -11.76 -1.78
C CYS A 262 6.17 -10.87 -2.66
N VAL A 263 6.94 -9.96 -2.06
CA VAL A 263 7.86 -9.05 -2.76
C VAL A 263 8.94 -9.84 -3.51
N ARG A 264 9.54 -10.86 -2.88
CA ARG A 264 10.53 -11.74 -3.54
C ARG A 264 9.93 -12.48 -4.72
N GLY A 265 8.76 -13.09 -4.53
CA GLY A 265 8.06 -13.78 -5.60
C GLY A 265 7.83 -12.89 -6.83
N MET A 266 7.42 -11.65 -6.61
CA MET A 266 7.22 -10.67 -7.68
C MET A 266 8.53 -10.13 -8.27
N GLY A 267 9.61 -10.08 -7.49
CA GLY A 267 10.92 -9.66 -7.96
C GLY A 267 11.66 -10.73 -8.78
N GLU A 268 11.57 -12.00 -8.36
CA GLU A 268 12.38 -13.10 -8.89
C GLU A 268 11.62 -13.99 -9.88
N ARG A 269 10.30 -14.15 -9.70
CA ARG A 269 9.46 -15.10 -10.45
C ARG A 269 8.25 -14.43 -11.11
N ARG A 270 8.29 -13.12 -11.32
CA ARG A 270 7.13 -12.35 -11.83
C ARG A 270 6.58 -12.90 -13.15
N GLU A 271 7.46 -13.25 -14.09
CA GLU A 271 7.07 -13.76 -15.41
C GLU A 271 6.29 -15.07 -15.27
N GLU A 272 6.85 -16.04 -14.54
CA GLU A 272 6.18 -17.33 -14.27
C GLU A 272 4.80 -17.14 -13.61
N ILE A 273 4.73 -16.28 -12.58
CA ILE A 273 3.51 -16.04 -11.82
C ILE A 273 2.46 -15.31 -12.67
N MET A 274 2.88 -14.24 -13.34
CA MET A 274 1.96 -13.34 -14.04
C MET A 274 1.51 -13.90 -15.39
N ASP A 275 2.37 -14.57 -16.14
CA ASP A 275 2.01 -15.23 -17.42
C ASP A 275 0.91 -16.29 -17.16
N THR A 276 1.12 -17.15 -16.16
CA THR A 276 0.12 -18.14 -15.77
C THR A 276 -1.21 -17.49 -15.36
N TYR A 277 -1.16 -16.39 -14.62
CA TYR A 277 -2.35 -15.66 -14.20
C TYR A 277 -3.08 -15.02 -15.39
N VAL A 278 -2.35 -14.35 -16.29
CA VAL A 278 -2.93 -13.69 -17.47
C VAL A 278 -3.57 -14.70 -18.42
N GLU A 279 -2.92 -15.82 -18.70
CA GLU A 279 -3.49 -16.90 -19.51
C GLU A 279 -4.83 -17.39 -18.94
N ARG A 280 -4.89 -17.64 -17.62
CA ARG A 280 -6.13 -18.07 -16.96
C ARG A 280 -7.21 -16.99 -16.99
N LEU A 281 -6.84 -15.72 -16.82
CA LEU A 281 -7.75 -14.59 -16.87
C LEU A 281 -8.37 -14.44 -18.25
N GLN A 282 -7.55 -14.48 -19.31
CA GLN A 282 -8.03 -14.43 -20.71
C GLN A 282 -8.98 -15.58 -21.01
N HIS A 283 -8.57 -16.82 -20.67
CA HIS A 283 -9.44 -17.98 -20.87
C HIS A 283 -10.78 -17.90 -20.11
N THR A 284 -10.79 -17.29 -18.93
CA THR A 284 -12.03 -17.09 -18.14
C THR A 284 -12.94 -16.04 -18.77
N ARG A 285 -12.34 -14.95 -19.28
CA ARG A 285 -13.08 -13.88 -19.98
C ARG A 285 -13.69 -14.39 -21.29
N ASP A 286 -12.95 -15.15 -22.07
CA ASP A 286 -13.45 -15.74 -23.33
C ASP A 286 -14.65 -16.66 -23.10
N ARG A 287 -14.67 -17.42 -22.00
CA ARG A 287 -15.82 -18.28 -21.64
C ARG A 287 -17.07 -17.50 -21.25
N LYS A 288 -16.93 -16.32 -20.64
CA LYS A 288 -18.06 -15.46 -20.26
C LYS A 288 -18.67 -14.72 -21.45
N SER A 289 -17.89 -14.50 -22.51
CA SER A 289 -18.39 -13.87 -23.74
C SER A 289 -19.21 -14.81 -24.65
N VAL A 290 -19.38 -16.07 -24.29
CA VAL A 290 -20.10 -17.11 -25.04
C VAL A 290 -21.45 -17.47 -24.39
N VAL A 291 -21.87 -16.76 -23.33
CA VAL A 291 -23.16 -16.99 -22.66
C VAL A 291 -24.10 -15.83 -22.93
#